data_9475fedac031577bd3b1707abe5ba0e5
#
_entry.id   9475fedac031577bd3b1707abe5ba0e5
#
_cell.length_a   1.000
_cell.length_b   1.000
_cell.length_c   1.000
_cell.angle_alpha   90.00
_cell.angle_beta   90.00
_cell.angle_gamma   90.00
#
_symmetry.space_group_name_H-M   'P 1'
#
loop_
_entity.id
_entity.type
_entity.pdbx_description
1 polymer ?
#
loop_
_entity_poly.entity_id
_entity_poly.type
_entity_poly.pdbx_seq_one_letter_code
_entity_poly.pdbx_strand_id
1 'polypeptide(L)'
;MWGNDVHGDCVTAEEAFAKACNNPEIFIPEADVIAWAQKHGWLEGAVLIDVLNAMQNDGFVEGNYVYDDGPFSTVNWTNPSILQSAIALGPVKLGIAADQIDGAWQSTGGQTGWFATGFHNDNNEDHCVALCGYGTISWLAAQLGVAVPAGVNGAAPGYAMYTWDSIGIIDVPSMVAITQEAWLRQPTTITKTTGGWSGWLSEGGVLTSNIALGHNADGRLEAFARGTDNALWHKWQTSPNGTWSGWQSLAGVLTSDPVVGTNADGRMEVFVRGTDNALWHIWQTAPNGNWSNWKSSGGVLAGDIAVGRNADGRMEVFVRGTDNACWHIWQTAPNGNWSNWASLGGVLTSDPVVASNADGHMEVFVRGTDNALWHCWQDAPNGNWLGWGSLAGVLTSNIAVMPNADGRLEVFVRGTDSALWHIWQTAPNGNWSGWLSSGGVLTSNIGLGRNHDGRLEAFARGTDNALWHIWQTAPNGNWSGWSSLGGVLTSDPFVASDADGRLEAFVLGTDSAMWHIWETG
;
A
#
# COMPACT_ATOMS: atom_id res chain seq x y z
N MET A 1 9.73 -32.35 0.06
CA MET A 1 10.97 -31.96 -0.66
C MET A 1 10.79 -30.80 -1.62
N TRP A 2 9.56 -30.31 -1.71
CA TRP A 2 9.19 -29.23 -2.65
C TRP A 2 9.64 -29.47 -4.10
N GLY A 3 9.54 -30.73 -4.57
CA GLY A 3 9.87 -31.15 -5.92
C GLY A 3 11.32 -31.58 -6.14
N ASN A 4 12.23 -31.28 -5.22
CA ASN A 4 13.67 -31.56 -5.38
C ASN A 4 14.06 -33.05 -5.37
N ASP A 5 13.10 -33.96 -5.22
CA ASP A 5 13.28 -35.42 -5.40
C ASP A 5 12.97 -35.90 -6.82
N VAL A 6 12.29 -35.08 -7.61
CA VAL A 6 11.85 -35.39 -8.99
C VAL A 6 12.50 -34.42 -10.00
N HIS A 7 12.77 -33.19 -9.58
CA HIS A 7 13.29 -32.09 -10.39
C HIS A 7 14.63 -31.60 -9.87
N GLY A 8 15.42 -30.93 -10.69
CA GLY A 8 16.65 -30.25 -10.31
C GLY A 8 16.42 -28.86 -9.72
N ASP A 9 15.35 -28.68 -8.92
CA ASP A 9 14.89 -27.38 -8.43
C ASP A 9 15.35 -27.04 -6.99
N CYS A 10 16.50 -27.54 -6.57
CA CYS A 10 17.06 -27.35 -5.23
C CYS A 10 17.12 -25.87 -4.80
N VAL A 11 17.35 -24.95 -5.74
CA VAL A 11 17.44 -23.51 -5.46
C VAL A 11 16.08 -22.94 -5.06
N THR A 12 14.98 -23.40 -5.68
CA THR A 12 13.61 -22.97 -5.37
C THR A 12 13.05 -23.68 -4.14
N ALA A 13 13.39 -24.95 -3.95
CA ALA A 13 13.05 -25.69 -2.73
C ALA A 13 13.67 -25.08 -1.47
N GLU A 14 14.89 -24.57 -1.58
CA GLU A 14 15.54 -23.83 -0.47
C GLU A 14 14.79 -22.53 -0.14
N GLU A 15 14.22 -21.82 -1.13
CA GLU A 15 13.39 -20.64 -0.87
C GLU A 15 12.14 -21.01 -0.05
N ALA A 16 11.49 -22.11 -0.34
CA ALA A 16 10.37 -22.60 0.45
C ALA A 16 10.76 -22.98 1.88
N PHE A 17 11.93 -23.61 2.05
CA PHE A 17 12.48 -23.90 3.38
C PHE A 17 12.74 -22.62 4.18
N ALA A 18 13.29 -21.58 3.56
CA ALA A 18 13.54 -20.31 4.24
C ALA A 18 12.24 -19.70 4.79
N LYS A 19 11.14 -19.82 4.04
CA LYS A 19 9.82 -19.35 4.51
C LYS A 19 9.27 -20.20 5.65
N ALA A 20 9.51 -21.52 5.63
CA ALA A 20 9.12 -22.41 6.72
C ALA A 20 9.87 -22.11 8.03
N CYS A 21 11.05 -21.45 7.96
CA CYS A 21 11.80 -21.01 9.14
C CYS A 21 11.22 -19.78 9.85
N ASN A 22 10.11 -19.19 9.37
CA ASN A 22 9.48 -18.07 10.04
C ASN A 22 8.74 -18.49 11.31
N ASN A 23 8.45 -17.52 12.17
CA ASN A 23 7.62 -17.71 13.34
C ASN A 23 6.49 -16.64 13.36
N PRO A 24 5.21 -17.02 13.10
CA PRO A 24 4.74 -18.39 12.81
C PRO A 24 5.29 -18.95 11.49
N GLU A 25 5.39 -20.28 11.42
CA GLU A 25 5.84 -21.01 10.23
C GLU A 25 4.95 -20.70 9.01
N ILE A 26 5.58 -20.47 7.86
CA ILE A 26 4.92 -20.26 6.57
C ILE A 26 5.28 -21.45 5.67
N PHE A 27 4.36 -22.38 5.51
CA PHE A 27 4.56 -23.57 4.70
C PHE A 27 3.95 -23.38 3.30
N ILE A 28 4.80 -23.27 2.29
CA ILE A 28 4.37 -23.17 0.89
C ILE A 28 4.09 -24.59 0.35
N PRO A 29 2.90 -24.86 -0.21
CA PRO A 29 2.60 -26.15 -0.80
C PRO A 29 3.58 -26.51 -1.93
N GLU A 30 3.99 -27.78 -2.00
CA GLU A 30 4.93 -28.28 -3.01
C GLU A 30 4.50 -27.94 -4.44
N ALA A 31 3.20 -28.06 -4.73
CA ALA A 31 2.66 -27.74 -6.06
C ALA A 31 2.89 -26.27 -6.45
N ASP A 32 2.86 -25.34 -5.49
CA ASP A 32 3.06 -23.92 -5.75
C ASP A 32 4.54 -23.60 -5.97
N VAL A 33 5.45 -24.29 -5.26
CA VAL A 33 6.90 -24.18 -5.47
C VAL A 33 7.28 -24.71 -6.86
N ILE A 34 6.78 -25.88 -7.24
CA ILE A 34 7.02 -26.47 -8.56
C ILE A 34 6.45 -25.58 -9.67
N ALA A 35 5.23 -25.06 -9.48
CA ALA A 35 4.61 -24.16 -10.47
C ALA A 35 5.42 -22.88 -10.66
N TRP A 36 5.97 -22.31 -9.58
CA TRP A 36 6.81 -21.14 -9.64
C TRP A 36 8.16 -21.43 -10.33
N ALA A 37 8.82 -22.55 -9.99
CA ALA A 37 10.04 -23.01 -10.66
C ALA A 37 9.79 -23.25 -12.17
N GLN A 38 8.66 -23.89 -12.52
CA GLN A 38 8.28 -24.12 -13.92
C GLN A 38 8.04 -22.82 -14.69
N LYS A 39 7.38 -21.83 -14.07
CA LYS A 39 7.13 -20.50 -14.66
C LYS A 39 8.44 -19.82 -15.07
N HIS A 40 9.50 -19.99 -14.29
CA HIS A 40 10.82 -19.41 -14.54
C HIS A 40 11.76 -20.31 -15.36
N GLY A 41 11.36 -21.56 -15.64
CA GLY A 41 12.17 -22.51 -16.39
C GLY A 41 13.30 -23.18 -15.58
N TRP A 42 13.13 -23.32 -14.26
CA TRP A 42 14.16 -23.77 -13.30
C TRP A 42 13.96 -25.17 -12.74
N LEU A 43 13.16 -26.00 -13.38
CA LEU A 43 12.95 -27.39 -12.95
C LEU A 43 14.18 -28.30 -13.17
N GLU A 44 15.14 -27.88 -14.00
CA GLU A 44 16.36 -28.63 -14.31
C GLU A 44 17.63 -27.90 -13.82
N GLY A 45 17.48 -26.98 -12.86
CA GLY A 45 18.54 -26.17 -12.30
C GLY A 45 18.36 -24.67 -12.50
N ALA A 46 18.97 -23.87 -11.62
CA ALA A 46 18.95 -22.43 -11.68
C ALA A 46 20.24 -21.82 -11.09
N VAL A 47 20.59 -20.63 -11.54
CA VAL A 47 21.65 -19.83 -10.91
C VAL A 47 21.07 -19.15 -9.67
N LEU A 48 21.76 -19.24 -8.53
CA LEU A 48 21.25 -18.75 -7.24
C LEU A 48 20.84 -17.28 -7.28
N ILE A 49 21.65 -16.42 -7.88
CA ILE A 49 21.38 -14.99 -7.99
C ILE A 49 20.12 -14.68 -8.80
N ASP A 50 19.80 -15.49 -9.81
CA ASP A 50 18.60 -15.29 -10.64
C ASP A 50 17.33 -15.63 -9.84
N VAL A 51 17.38 -16.69 -9.04
CA VAL A 51 16.29 -17.07 -8.14
C VAL A 51 16.09 -16.03 -7.04
N LEU A 52 17.16 -15.52 -6.43
CA LEU A 52 17.10 -14.45 -5.43
C LEU A 52 16.48 -13.16 -6.01
N ASN A 53 16.86 -12.76 -7.23
CA ASN A 53 16.27 -11.60 -7.91
C ASN A 53 14.79 -11.80 -8.22
N ALA A 54 14.42 -12.99 -8.69
CA ALA A 54 13.02 -13.29 -8.98
C ALA A 54 12.19 -13.35 -7.72
N MET A 55 12.68 -14.00 -6.66
CA MET A 55 11.96 -14.11 -5.38
C MET A 55 11.74 -12.76 -4.70
N GLN A 56 12.63 -11.80 -4.90
CA GLN A 56 12.46 -10.43 -4.40
C GLN A 56 11.32 -9.67 -5.13
N ASN A 57 11.00 -10.03 -6.36
CA ASN A 57 10.04 -9.32 -7.21
C ASN A 57 8.77 -10.11 -7.51
N ASP A 58 8.82 -11.44 -7.45
CA ASP A 58 7.77 -12.35 -7.90
C ASP A 58 7.81 -13.63 -7.05
N GLY A 59 7.36 -13.54 -5.81
CA GLY A 59 7.41 -14.63 -4.84
C GLY A 59 6.42 -15.77 -5.09
N PHE A 60 6.39 -16.75 -4.19
CA PHE A 60 5.40 -17.82 -4.23
C PHE A 60 4.00 -17.27 -4.01
N VAL A 61 3.03 -17.79 -4.75
CA VAL A 61 1.61 -17.41 -4.64
C VAL A 61 0.83 -18.58 -4.08
N GLU A 62 0.18 -18.36 -2.93
CA GLU A 62 -0.75 -19.32 -2.31
C GLU A 62 -2.05 -18.59 -1.96
N GLY A 63 -3.14 -18.94 -2.66
CA GLY A 63 -4.42 -18.24 -2.50
C GLY A 63 -4.29 -16.74 -2.77
N ASN A 64 -4.56 -15.93 -1.77
CA ASN A 64 -4.47 -14.47 -1.84
C ASN A 64 -3.13 -13.90 -1.32
N TYR A 65 -2.16 -14.75 -1.03
CA TYR A 65 -0.88 -14.30 -0.48
C TYR A 65 0.25 -14.49 -1.49
N VAL A 66 1.16 -13.54 -1.50
CA VAL A 66 2.46 -13.62 -2.18
C VAL A 66 3.53 -13.59 -1.11
N TYR A 67 4.47 -14.50 -1.19
CA TYR A 67 5.58 -14.63 -0.24
C TYR A 67 6.89 -14.30 -0.96
N ASP A 68 7.29 -13.05 -0.89
CA ASP A 68 8.55 -12.55 -1.46
C ASP A 68 9.69 -12.65 -0.45
N ASP A 69 10.89 -12.26 -0.89
CA ASP A 69 12.04 -12.00 -0.02
C ASP A 69 12.37 -10.50 0.05
N GLY A 70 13.05 -10.11 1.13
CA GLY A 70 13.69 -8.81 1.22
C GLY A 70 14.97 -8.72 0.37
N PRO A 71 15.67 -7.56 0.43
CA PRO A 71 16.98 -7.42 -0.18
C PRO A 71 17.94 -8.48 0.29
N PHE A 72 18.84 -8.91 -0.58
CA PHE A 72 19.85 -9.93 -0.26
C PHE A 72 21.27 -9.38 -0.42
N SER A 73 22.20 -10.02 0.25
CA SER A 73 23.62 -9.69 0.21
C SER A 73 24.49 -10.92 0.31
N THR A 74 25.71 -10.85 -0.23
CA THR A 74 26.70 -11.92 -0.07
C THR A 74 27.16 -12.02 1.38
N VAL A 75 27.45 -13.25 1.81
CA VAL A 75 27.99 -13.57 3.14
C VAL A 75 29.40 -14.14 3.00
N ASN A 76 30.35 -13.64 3.78
CA ASN A 76 31.67 -14.24 3.84
C ASN A 76 31.62 -15.51 4.72
N TRP A 77 31.39 -16.66 4.08
CA TRP A 77 31.26 -17.96 4.75
C TRP A 77 32.58 -18.50 5.32
N THR A 78 33.75 -18.00 4.87
CA THR A 78 35.04 -18.40 5.42
C THR A 78 35.37 -17.74 6.76
N ASN A 79 34.58 -16.73 7.16
CA ASN A 79 34.66 -16.08 8.46
C ASN A 79 33.53 -16.57 9.38
N PRO A 80 33.82 -17.41 10.40
CA PRO A 80 32.78 -17.97 11.26
C PRO A 80 31.91 -16.91 11.97
N SER A 81 32.52 -15.80 12.42
CA SER A 81 31.75 -14.76 13.12
C SER A 81 30.74 -14.04 12.20
N ILE A 82 31.11 -13.79 10.94
CA ILE A 82 30.23 -13.20 9.96
C ILE A 82 29.10 -14.17 9.61
N LEU A 83 29.45 -15.43 9.33
CA LEU A 83 28.47 -16.46 8.97
C LEU A 83 27.48 -16.74 10.10
N GLN A 84 27.94 -16.85 11.35
CA GLN A 84 27.06 -17.04 12.52
C GLN A 84 26.15 -15.85 12.74
N SER A 85 26.63 -14.62 12.53
CA SER A 85 25.80 -13.42 12.60
C SER A 85 24.73 -13.41 11.51
N ALA A 86 25.05 -13.88 10.31
CA ALA A 86 24.09 -14.03 9.22
C ALA A 86 23.02 -15.08 9.55
N ILE A 87 23.42 -16.27 10.01
CA ILE A 87 22.50 -17.36 10.40
C ILE A 87 21.56 -16.93 11.55
N ALA A 88 22.02 -16.06 12.46
CA ALA A 88 21.19 -15.51 13.53
C ALA A 88 20.06 -14.57 13.02
N LEU A 89 20.17 -14.06 11.80
CA LEU A 89 19.17 -13.21 11.16
C LEU A 89 18.19 -14.01 10.29
N GLY A 90 18.58 -15.20 9.83
CA GLY A 90 17.77 -16.10 9.03
C GLY A 90 18.58 -17.18 8.33
N PRO A 91 17.95 -18.14 7.66
CA PRO A 91 18.65 -19.16 6.88
C PRO A 91 19.57 -18.54 5.84
N VAL A 92 20.82 -19.02 5.80
CA VAL A 92 21.83 -18.58 4.82
C VAL A 92 21.86 -19.59 3.68
N LYS A 93 21.56 -19.13 2.47
CA LYS A 93 21.58 -19.90 1.24
C LYS A 93 23.00 -20.12 0.77
N LEU A 94 23.37 -21.36 0.48
CA LEU A 94 24.69 -21.72 -0.03
C LEU A 94 24.61 -22.43 -1.38
N GLY A 95 25.51 -22.07 -2.30
CA GLY A 95 25.86 -22.87 -3.45
C GLY A 95 27.06 -23.79 -3.10
N ILE A 96 26.92 -25.08 -3.28
CA ILE A 96 27.87 -26.09 -2.82
C ILE A 96 28.12 -27.17 -3.87
N ALA A 97 29.25 -27.91 -3.69
CA ALA A 97 29.48 -29.19 -4.32
C ALA A 97 28.84 -30.31 -3.49
N ALA A 98 27.89 -31.04 -4.08
CA ALA A 98 27.03 -32.00 -3.36
C ALA A 98 27.62 -33.40 -3.21
N ASP A 99 28.56 -33.84 -4.03
CA ASP A 99 29.03 -35.22 -4.10
C ASP A 99 29.38 -35.85 -2.73
N GLN A 100 30.00 -35.07 -1.86
CA GLN A 100 30.41 -35.55 -0.52
C GLN A 100 29.24 -35.51 0.49
N ILE A 101 28.29 -34.59 0.29
CA ILE A 101 27.05 -34.50 1.11
C ILE A 101 26.16 -35.69 0.82
N ASP A 102 26.01 -36.09 -0.43
CA ASP A 102 25.16 -37.23 -0.81
C ASP A 102 25.56 -38.50 -0.02
N GLY A 103 26.85 -38.78 0.10
CA GLY A 103 27.36 -39.90 0.91
C GLY A 103 26.99 -39.77 2.40
N ALA A 104 27.08 -38.59 2.97
CA ALA A 104 26.69 -38.32 4.37
C ALA A 104 25.17 -38.49 4.56
N TRP A 105 24.36 -37.96 3.66
CA TRP A 105 22.89 -38.04 3.65
C TRP A 105 22.41 -39.49 3.51
N GLN A 106 23.00 -40.26 2.59
CA GLN A 106 22.64 -41.68 2.39
C GLN A 106 23.01 -42.56 3.61
N SER A 107 23.99 -42.16 4.42
CA SER A 107 24.39 -42.91 5.63
C SER A 107 23.27 -43.07 6.65
N THR A 108 22.29 -42.18 6.64
CA THR A 108 21.09 -42.23 7.50
C THR A 108 19.84 -42.69 6.73
N GLY A 109 19.98 -43.10 5.47
CA GLY A 109 18.84 -43.39 4.59
C GLY A 109 18.00 -42.15 4.29
N GLY A 110 18.61 -40.97 4.22
CA GLY A 110 17.96 -39.71 3.94
C GLY A 110 17.24 -39.06 5.15
N GLN A 111 17.44 -39.61 6.34
CA GLN A 111 16.79 -39.07 7.52
C GLN A 111 17.62 -37.95 8.17
N THR A 112 16.93 -37.03 8.86
CA THR A 112 17.56 -35.98 9.67
C THR A 112 18.57 -36.59 10.67
N GLY A 113 19.72 -35.93 10.84
CA GLY A 113 20.77 -36.34 11.78
C GLY A 113 21.99 -36.96 11.13
N TRP A 114 22.19 -36.79 9.81
CA TRP A 114 23.47 -37.15 9.15
C TRP A 114 24.59 -36.18 9.55
N PHE A 115 25.86 -36.67 9.43
CA PHE A 115 27.03 -35.90 9.79
C PHE A 115 27.99 -35.78 8.60
N ALA A 116 28.35 -34.57 8.26
CA ALA A 116 29.30 -34.21 7.21
C ALA A 116 30.59 -33.70 7.83
N THR A 117 31.62 -34.55 7.84
CA THR A 117 32.94 -34.24 8.44
C THR A 117 34.07 -34.82 7.60
N GLY A 118 35.21 -34.13 7.58
CA GLY A 118 36.39 -34.62 6.90
C GLY A 118 36.34 -34.47 5.37
N PHE A 119 35.53 -33.55 4.85
CA PHE A 119 35.44 -33.28 3.43
C PHE A 119 36.69 -32.59 2.89
N HIS A 120 36.99 -32.82 1.62
CA HIS A 120 38.05 -32.16 0.89
C HIS A 120 37.51 -31.10 -0.05
N ASN A 121 38.39 -30.19 -0.50
CA ASN A 121 37.99 -29.10 -1.39
C ASN A 121 37.39 -29.64 -2.69
N ASP A 122 36.22 -29.13 -2.99
CA ASP A 122 35.49 -29.40 -4.21
C ASP A 122 34.84 -28.08 -4.70
N ASN A 123 35.10 -27.73 -5.96
CA ASN A 123 34.63 -26.48 -6.57
C ASN A 123 33.57 -26.72 -7.65
N ASN A 124 32.98 -27.91 -7.72
CA ASN A 124 31.91 -28.22 -8.65
C ASN A 124 30.58 -27.85 -8.06
N GLU A 125 30.20 -26.57 -8.13
CA GLU A 125 28.91 -26.10 -7.64
C GLU A 125 27.79 -26.70 -8.44
N ASP A 126 27.00 -27.56 -7.81
CA ASP A 126 25.91 -28.30 -8.45
C ASP A 126 24.67 -28.47 -7.56
N HIS A 127 24.67 -27.86 -6.35
CA HIS A 127 23.55 -27.98 -5.42
C HIS A 127 23.38 -26.73 -4.55
N CYS A 128 22.15 -26.54 -4.06
CA CYS A 128 21.76 -25.47 -3.15
C CYS A 128 21.25 -26.02 -1.83
N VAL A 129 21.74 -25.45 -0.72
CA VAL A 129 21.37 -25.83 0.65
C VAL A 129 21.16 -24.58 1.52
N ALA A 130 20.60 -24.77 2.71
CA ALA A 130 20.50 -23.70 3.71
C ALA A 130 21.22 -24.04 5.00
N LEU A 131 21.98 -23.07 5.56
CA LEU A 131 22.43 -23.14 6.95
C LEU A 131 21.38 -22.48 7.85
N CYS A 132 20.83 -23.25 8.80
CA CYS A 132 19.73 -22.84 9.68
C CYS A 132 20.07 -22.83 11.17
N GLY A 133 21.30 -23.15 11.55
CA GLY A 133 21.77 -23.13 12.94
C GLY A 133 23.29 -23.27 13.08
N TYR A 134 23.80 -22.89 14.23
CA TYR A 134 25.23 -23.04 14.55
C TYR A 134 25.43 -23.33 16.03
N GLY A 135 26.50 -24.04 16.35
CA GLY A 135 26.87 -24.41 17.72
C GLY A 135 28.01 -25.40 17.75
N THR A 136 28.24 -26.08 18.90
CA THR A 136 29.09 -27.28 18.92
C THR A 136 28.32 -28.44 18.28
N ILE A 137 29.06 -29.36 17.66
CA ILE A 137 28.48 -30.56 17.03
C ILE A 137 27.61 -31.34 18.06
N SER A 138 28.06 -31.47 19.31
CA SER A 138 27.28 -32.14 20.37
C SER A 138 25.99 -31.38 20.70
N TRP A 139 26.01 -30.05 20.71
CA TRP A 139 24.82 -29.27 20.97
C TRP A 139 23.80 -29.39 19.82
N LEU A 140 24.26 -29.29 18.57
CA LEU A 140 23.43 -29.47 17.39
C LEU A 140 22.83 -30.88 17.34
N ALA A 141 23.64 -31.91 17.63
CA ALA A 141 23.14 -33.29 17.69
C ALA A 141 22.04 -33.46 18.74
N ALA A 142 22.18 -32.82 19.91
CA ALA A 142 21.17 -32.84 20.96
C ALA A 142 19.87 -32.13 20.51
N GLN A 143 19.95 -31.04 19.73
CA GLN A 143 18.77 -30.36 19.17
C GLN A 143 18.04 -31.26 18.17
N LEU A 144 18.74 -32.04 17.38
CA LEU A 144 18.18 -33.00 16.42
C LEU A 144 17.79 -34.35 17.03
N GLY A 145 18.05 -34.55 18.34
CA GLY A 145 17.76 -35.81 19.03
C GLY A 145 18.61 -37.00 18.59
N VAL A 146 19.84 -36.77 18.09
CA VAL A 146 20.72 -37.79 17.56
C VAL A 146 22.03 -37.88 18.37
N ALA A 147 22.70 -39.05 18.32
CA ALA A 147 23.97 -39.21 18.96
C ALA A 147 25.13 -38.82 18.03
N VAL A 148 26.17 -38.20 18.58
CA VAL A 148 27.41 -37.91 17.83
C VAL A 148 28.12 -39.22 17.47
N PRO A 149 28.43 -39.47 16.19
CA PRO A 149 29.10 -40.71 15.79
C PRO A 149 30.50 -40.87 16.40
N ALA A 150 30.91 -42.12 16.57
CA ALA A 150 32.26 -42.42 17.04
C ALA A 150 33.34 -41.85 16.06
N GLY A 151 34.31 -41.14 16.62
CA GLY A 151 35.36 -40.48 15.82
C GLY A 151 35.07 -39.02 15.43
N VAL A 152 33.85 -38.54 15.60
CA VAL A 152 33.50 -37.13 15.39
C VAL A 152 33.77 -36.34 16.67
N ASN A 153 34.48 -35.20 16.53
CA ASN A 153 34.75 -34.31 17.68
C ASN A 153 33.50 -33.47 18.03
N GLY A 154 32.73 -33.94 18.99
CA GLY A 154 31.49 -33.24 19.41
C GLY A 154 31.71 -31.86 20.01
N ALA A 155 32.92 -31.51 20.47
CA ALA A 155 33.25 -30.17 20.96
C ALA A 155 33.64 -29.17 19.84
N ALA A 156 33.84 -29.66 18.62
CA ALA A 156 34.12 -28.80 17.47
C ALA A 156 32.92 -27.96 17.10
N PRO A 157 33.11 -26.74 16.55
CA PRO A 157 32.04 -25.94 15.98
C PRO A 157 31.52 -26.55 14.69
N GLY A 158 30.22 -26.39 14.46
CA GLY A 158 29.54 -26.86 13.26
C GLY A 158 28.29 -26.05 12.98
N TYR A 159 27.62 -26.41 11.90
CA TYR A 159 26.39 -25.80 11.42
C TYR A 159 25.30 -26.86 11.18
N ALA A 160 24.04 -26.50 11.42
CA ALA A 160 22.90 -27.26 10.95
C ALA A 160 22.63 -26.88 9.49
N MET A 161 22.60 -27.89 8.61
CA MET A 161 22.43 -27.72 7.18
C MET A 161 21.18 -28.46 6.72
N TYR A 162 20.28 -27.75 6.05
CA TYR A 162 19.10 -28.32 5.40
C TYR A 162 19.39 -28.67 3.95
N THR A 163 19.06 -29.88 3.55
CA THR A 163 18.99 -30.35 2.16
C THR A 163 18.15 -31.62 2.07
N TRP A 164 17.54 -31.89 0.91
CA TRP A 164 16.76 -33.10 0.60
C TRP A 164 15.81 -33.54 1.71
N ASP A 165 15.01 -32.57 2.20
CA ASP A 165 13.99 -32.78 3.25
C ASP A 165 14.55 -33.26 4.60
N SER A 166 15.78 -32.96 4.89
CA SER A 166 16.44 -33.37 6.13
C SER A 166 17.44 -32.34 6.62
N ILE A 167 17.75 -32.38 7.92
CA ILE A 167 18.77 -31.54 8.53
C ILE A 167 19.90 -32.40 9.01
N GLY A 168 21.12 -32.10 8.58
CA GLY A 168 22.36 -32.68 9.06
C GLY A 168 23.25 -31.67 9.77
N ILE A 169 24.39 -32.18 10.25
CA ILE A 169 25.41 -31.41 10.94
C ILE A 169 26.70 -31.46 10.13
N ILE A 170 27.17 -30.29 9.72
CA ILE A 170 28.45 -30.16 9.01
C ILE A 170 29.48 -29.45 9.88
N ASP A 171 30.72 -29.95 9.95
CA ASP A 171 31.79 -29.23 10.63
C ASP A 171 32.26 -28.01 9.79
N VAL A 172 32.86 -27.03 10.45
CA VAL A 172 33.31 -25.80 9.78
C VAL A 172 34.29 -26.06 8.63
N PRO A 173 35.31 -26.92 8.77
CA PRO A 173 36.23 -27.20 7.68
C PRO A 173 35.57 -27.83 6.45
N SER A 174 34.66 -28.78 6.66
CA SER A 174 33.92 -29.44 5.58
C SER A 174 32.98 -28.49 4.86
N MET A 175 32.26 -27.64 5.61
CA MET A 175 31.40 -26.61 5.03
C MET A 175 32.22 -25.65 4.14
N VAL A 176 33.33 -25.15 4.61
CA VAL A 176 34.21 -24.24 3.84
C VAL A 176 34.77 -24.93 2.59
N ALA A 177 35.07 -26.23 2.67
CA ALA A 177 35.70 -26.98 1.57
C ALA A 177 34.80 -27.18 0.36
N ILE A 178 33.46 -27.15 0.54
CA ILE A 178 32.50 -27.44 -0.53
C ILE A 178 31.65 -26.21 -0.95
N THR A 179 31.74 -25.08 -0.22
CA THR A 179 30.91 -23.89 -0.49
C THR A 179 31.59 -22.98 -1.50
N GLN A 180 30.82 -22.51 -2.49
CA GLN A 180 31.27 -21.60 -3.56
C GLN A 180 30.72 -20.20 -3.38
N GLU A 181 29.47 -20.09 -2.95
CA GLU A 181 28.81 -18.81 -2.68
C GLU A 181 27.86 -18.91 -1.49
N ALA A 182 27.57 -17.76 -0.86
CA ALA A 182 26.66 -17.67 0.28
C ALA A 182 25.88 -16.36 0.25
N TRP A 183 24.59 -16.44 0.56
CA TRP A 183 23.65 -15.33 0.47
C TRP A 183 22.72 -15.26 1.68
N LEU A 184 22.47 -14.03 2.17
CA LEU A 184 21.48 -13.74 3.21
C LEU A 184 20.42 -12.81 2.66
N ARG A 185 19.15 -13.17 2.89
CA ARG A 185 17.96 -12.37 2.60
C ARG A 185 17.47 -11.68 3.87
N GLN A 186 17.08 -10.41 3.80
CA GLN A 186 16.57 -9.67 4.95
C GLN A 186 15.42 -8.72 4.57
N PRO A 187 14.20 -8.97 5.09
CA PRO A 187 13.77 -10.20 5.77
C PRO A 187 13.79 -11.41 4.84
N THR A 188 13.81 -12.62 5.41
CA THR A 188 13.74 -13.88 4.65
C THR A 188 12.35 -14.13 4.05
N THR A 189 11.36 -13.40 4.48
CA THR A 189 10.00 -13.44 3.91
C THR A 189 9.30 -12.12 4.12
N ILE A 190 8.71 -11.63 3.04
CA ILE A 190 7.76 -10.52 3.02
C ILE A 190 6.42 -11.12 2.57
N THR A 191 5.44 -11.18 3.45
CA THR A 191 4.09 -11.61 3.08
C THR A 191 3.33 -10.41 2.53
N LYS A 192 2.87 -10.52 1.29
CA LYS A 192 1.96 -9.57 0.65
C LYS A 192 0.67 -10.28 0.34
N THR A 193 -0.43 -9.54 0.30
CA THR A 193 -1.65 -10.06 -0.34
C THR A 193 -1.54 -9.91 -1.84
N THR A 194 -2.12 -10.80 -2.60
CA THR A 194 -2.17 -10.71 -4.08
C THR A 194 -2.94 -9.48 -4.55
N GLY A 195 -3.51 -8.69 -3.61
CA GLY A 195 -4.26 -7.48 -3.92
C GLY A 195 -5.37 -7.77 -4.92
N GLY A 196 -6.08 -8.88 -4.74
CA GLY A 196 -7.29 -9.15 -5.51
C GLY A 196 -8.34 -8.11 -5.18
N TRP A 197 -9.13 -7.72 -6.16
CA TRP A 197 -10.31 -6.90 -5.97
C TRP A 197 -11.55 -7.79 -6.02
N SER A 198 -12.59 -7.42 -5.26
CA SER A 198 -13.88 -8.09 -5.29
C SER A 198 -14.55 -8.01 -6.68
N GLY A 199 -15.66 -8.68 -6.87
CA GLY A 199 -16.59 -8.32 -7.94
C GLY A 199 -17.29 -7.00 -7.62
N TRP A 200 -17.76 -6.29 -8.67
CA TRP A 200 -18.57 -5.08 -8.50
C TRP A 200 -19.90 -5.40 -7.81
N LEU A 201 -20.24 -4.64 -6.79
CA LEU A 201 -21.50 -4.74 -6.05
C LEU A 201 -22.27 -3.42 -6.14
N SER A 202 -23.57 -3.52 -6.42
CA SER A 202 -24.46 -2.36 -6.43
C SER A 202 -25.07 -2.14 -5.04
N GLU A 203 -24.99 -0.90 -4.58
CA GLU A 203 -25.63 -0.41 -3.36
C GLU A 203 -26.92 0.38 -3.66
N GLY A 204 -27.34 0.38 -4.91
CA GLY A 204 -28.59 0.99 -5.38
C GLY A 204 -28.57 2.52 -5.29
N GLY A 205 -29.75 3.10 -5.22
CA GLY A 205 -29.97 4.54 -5.29
C GLY A 205 -30.14 5.03 -6.73
N VAL A 206 -30.59 6.27 -6.89
CA VAL A 206 -30.56 7.02 -8.15
C VAL A 206 -29.99 8.39 -7.83
N LEU A 207 -28.68 8.53 -8.09
CA LEU A 207 -27.86 9.63 -7.61
C LEU A 207 -27.52 10.59 -8.75
N THR A 208 -27.39 11.87 -8.43
CA THR A 208 -27.15 12.96 -9.40
C THR A 208 -25.91 13.80 -9.08
N SER A 209 -25.07 13.34 -8.16
CA SER A 209 -23.77 13.93 -7.81
C SER A 209 -22.72 12.85 -7.73
N ASN A 210 -21.44 13.20 -7.66
CA ASN A 210 -20.41 12.31 -7.19
C ASN A 210 -20.70 11.87 -5.73
N ILE A 211 -20.10 10.76 -5.33
CA ILE A 211 -20.24 10.19 -3.97
C ILE A 211 -19.16 10.82 -3.09
N ALA A 212 -19.53 11.24 -1.89
CA ALA A 212 -18.60 11.59 -0.82
C ALA A 212 -18.66 10.54 0.28
N LEU A 213 -17.54 10.23 0.90
CA LEU A 213 -17.44 9.27 1.99
C LEU A 213 -16.88 9.93 3.25
N GLY A 214 -17.37 9.49 4.38
CA GLY A 214 -16.84 9.83 5.69
C GLY A 214 -16.68 8.59 6.56
N HIS A 215 -15.79 8.70 7.54
CA HIS A 215 -15.63 7.67 8.56
C HIS A 215 -16.38 8.08 9.82
N ASN A 216 -17.28 7.22 10.27
CA ASN A 216 -17.84 7.31 11.60
C ASN A 216 -16.75 7.05 12.66
N ALA A 217 -16.95 7.56 13.86
CA ALA A 217 -15.97 7.42 14.94
C ALA A 217 -15.73 5.95 15.35
N ASP A 218 -16.64 5.04 15.00
CA ASP A 218 -16.51 3.58 15.21
C ASP A 218 -15.85 2.85 14.04
N GLY A 219 -15.39 3.57 13.01
CA GLY A 219 -14.71 3.02 11.83
C GLY A 219 -15.63 2.63 10.67
N ARG A 220 -16.96 2.75 10.81
CA ARG A 220 -17.88 2.49 9.70
C ARG A 220 -17.78 3.59 8.64
N LEU A 221 -17.79 3.20 7.37
CA LEU A 221 -17.97 4.14 6.25
C LEU A 221 -19.42 4.61 6.17
N GLU A 222 -19.59 5.86 5.76
CA GLU A 222 -20.88 6.45 5.44
C GLU A 222 -20.77 7.24 4.13
N ALA A 223 -21.64 6.92 3.17
CA ALA A 223 -21.69 7.51 1.83
C ALA A 223 -22.77 8.57 1.75
N PHE A 224 -22.46 9.66 1.06
CA PHE A 224 -23.36 10.80 0.84
C PHE A 224 -23.41 11.13 -0.64
N ALA A 225 -24.63 11.42 -1.15
CA ALA A 225 -24.84 11.87 -2.51
C ALA A 225 -26.13 12.68 -2.64
N ARG A 226 -26.24 13.43 -3.72
CA ARG A 226 -27.48 14.13 -4.06
C ARG A 226 -28.41 13.17 -4.80
N GLY A 227 -29.67 13.09 -4.37
CA GLY A 227 -30.71 12.35 -5.05
C GLY A 227 -31.37 13.17 -6.20
N THR A 228 -32.31 12.55 -6.90
CA THR A 228 -33.11 13.19 -7.99
C THR A 228 -34.00 14.31 -7.51
N ASP A 229 -34.33 14.36 -6.23
CA ASP A 229 -35.05 15.41 -5.54
C ASP A 229 -34.16 16.58 -5.12
N ASN A 230 -32.86 16.54 -5.45
CA ASN A 230 -31.80 17.42 -5.02
C ASN A 230 -31.55 17.44 -3.50
N ALA A 231 -32.14 16.53 -2.73
CA ALA A 231 -31.84 16.37 -1.33
C ALA A 231 -30.51 15.64 -1.12
N LEU A 232 -29.92 15.82 0.06
CA LEU A 232 -28.81 14.99 0.52
C LEU A 232 -29.35 13.63 0.95
N TRP A 233 -28.83 12.57 0.37
CA TRP A 233 -29.08 11.18 0.77
C TRP A 233 -27.83 10.56 1.31
N HIS A 234 -27.97 9.67 2.29
CA HIS A 234 -26.88 8.95 2.90
C HIS A 234 -27.21 7.49 3.15
N LYS A 235 -26.16 6.66 3.25
CA LYS A 235 -26.22 5.29 3.73
C LYS A 235 -24.89 4.95 4.40
N TRP A 236 -24.88 3.98 5.28
CA TRP A 236 -23.73 3.65 6.10
C TRP A 236 -23.53 2.15 6.23
N GLN A 237 -22.30 1.72 6.53
CA GLN A 237 -22.03 0.34 6.92
C GLN A 237 -22.70 0.04 8.26
N THR A 238 -23.34 -1.13 8.40
CA THR A 238 -24.06 -1.54 9.64
C THR A 238 -23.12 -1.92 10.78
N SER A 239 -21.88 -2.28 10.44
CA SER A 239 -20.71 -2.47 11.31
C SER A 239 -19.45 -2.13 10.51
N PRO A 240 -18.28 -1.88 11.15
CA PRO A 240 -17.02 -1.72 10.40
C PRO A 240 -16.81 -2.87 9.41
N ASN A 241 -16.52 -2.56 8.17
CA ASN A 241 -16.36 -3.51 7.04
C ASN A 241 -17.61 -4.39 6.79
N GLY A 242 -18.76 -3.99 7.30
CA GLY A 242 -20.01 -4.74 7.20
C GLY A 242 -20.87 -4.34 5.99
N THR A 243 -22.06 -4.96 5.92
CA THR A 243 -23.04 -4.63 4.90
C THR A 243 -23.57 -3.19 5.04
N TRP A 244 -24.04 -2.64 3.94
CA TRP A 244 -24.58 -1.29 3.89
C TRP A 244 -26.07 -1.23 4.30
N SER A 245 -26.48 -0.13 4.93
CA SER A 245 -27.89 0.19 5.24
C SER A 245 -28.69 0.51 3.96
N GLY A 246 -29.98 0.78 4.07
CA GLY A 246 -30.74 1.43 3.01
C GLY A 246 -30.44 2.94 2.93
N TRP A 247 -30.64 3.55 1.75
CA TRP A 247 -30.54 4.99 1.56
C TRP A 247 -31.60 5.74 2.39
N GLN A 248 -31.18 6.80 3.08
CA GLN A 248 -32.05 7.69 3.86
C GLN A 248 -31.80 9.14 3.46
N SER A 249 -32.87 9.97 3.47
CA SER A 249 -32.76 11.38 3.14
C SER A 249 -32.46 12.23 4.38
N LEU A 250 -31.47 13.13 4.24
CA LEU A 250 -31.20 14.22 5.18
C LEU A 250 -31.82 15.54 4.73
N ALA A 251 -32.72 15.47 3.74
CA ALA A 251 -33.39 16.63 3.14
C ALA A 251 -32.42 17.69 2.57
N GLY A 252 -32.74 18.96 2.62
CA GLY A 252 -31.99 20.04 1.98
C GLY A 252 -32.26 20.14 0.49
N VAL A 253 -31.65 21.13 -0.16
CA VAL A 253 -31.65 21.28 -1.63
C VAL A 253 -30.26 21.72 -2.08
N LEU A 254 -29.50 20.78 -2.67
CA LEU A 254 -28.12 20.90 -3.02
C LEU A 254 -27.92 21.30 -4.47
N THR A 255 -26.95 22.19 -4.73
CA THR A 255 -26.50 22.57 -6.09
C THR A 255 -25.05 22.23 -6.36
N SER A 256 -24.37 21.54 -5.41
CA SER A 256 -23.01 21.00 -5.54
C SER A 256 -22.98 19.52 -5.18
N ASP A 257 -21.85 18.88 -5.38
CA ASP A 257 -21.54 17.62 -4.73
C ASP A 257 -21.40 17.84 -3.21
N PRO A 258 -21.75 16.86 -2.36
CA PRO A 258 -21.48 16.94 -0.92
C PRO A 258 -19.98 16.74 -0.63
N VAL A 259 -19.50 17.38 0.43
CA VAL A 259 -18.14 17.18 0.96
C VAL A 259 -18.21 16.90 2.44
N VAL A 260 -17.46 15.91 2.92
CA VAL A 260 -17.50 15.46 4.31
C VAL A 260 -16.22 15.88 5.03
N GLY A 261 -16.39 16.47 6.21
CA GLY A 261 -15.33 16.73 7.16
C GLY A 261 -15.58 16.02 8.49
N THR A 262 -14.53 15.80 9.26
CA THR A 262 -14.62 15.20 10.59
C THR A 262 -14.19 16.19 11.66
N ASN A 263 -15.07 16.49 12.58
CA ASN A 263 -14.83 17.33 13.76
C ASN A 263 -13.79 16.68 14.69
N ALA A 264 -13.19 17.48 15.57
CA ALA A 264 -12.16 17.02 16.51
C ALA A 264 -12.65 15.92 17.46
N ASP A 265 -13.94 15.90 17.75
CA ASP A 265 -14.60 14.89 18.59
C ASP A 265 -15.08 13.64 17.83
N GLY A 266 -14.79 13.53 16.54
CA GLY A 266 -15.15 12.40 15.70
C GLY A 266 -16.54 12.49 15.04
N ARG A 267 -17.28 13.58 15.25
CA ARG A 267 -18.55 13.82 14.53
C ARG A 267 -18.28 14.20 13.08
N MET A 268 -18.99 13.60 12.15
CA MET A 268 -18.99 14.04 10.77
C MET A 268 -19.82 15.30 10.56
N GLU A 269 -19.43 16.11 9.59
CA GLU A 269 -20.12 17.29 9.11
C GLU A 269 -20.08 17.32 7.60
N VAL A 270 -21.25 17.49 6.96
CA VAL A 270 -21.40 17.53 5.50
C VAL A 270 -21.67 18.95 5.05
N PHE A 271 -20.91 19.38 4.04
CA PHE A 271 -20.97 20.72 3.47
C PHE A 271 -21.47 20.65 2.04
N VAL A 272 -22.34 21.60 1.68
CA VAL A 272 -22.92 21.72 0.34
C VAL A 272 -23.13 23.18 -0.03
N ARG A 273 -23.28 23.47 -1.31
CA ARG A 273 -23.80 24.74 -1.79
C ARG A 273 -25.33 24.63 -1.92
N GLY A 274 -26.04 25.58 -1.32
CA GLY A 274 -27.49 25.70 -1.46
C GLY A 274 -27.94 26.43 -2.73
N THR A 275 -29.27 26.58 -2.93
CA THR A 275 -29.86 27.29 -4.08
C THR A 275 -29.61 28.80 -4.06
N ASP A 276 -29.25 29.35 -2.91
CA ASP A 276 -28.82 30.73 -2.69
C ASP A 276 -27.30 30.93 -2.94
N ASN A 277 -26.62 29.90 -3.40
CA ASN A 277 -25.17 29.80 -3.55
C ASN A 277 -24.38 29.97 -2.23
N ALA A 278 -25.03 29.95 -1.07
CA ALA A 278 -24.36 30.00 0.21
C ALA A 278 -23.79 28.61 0.61
N LEU A 279 -22.84 28.62 1.51
CA LEU A 279 -22.37 27.41 2.20
C LEU A 279 -23.43 26.98 3.21
N TRP A 280 -23.92 25.76 3.05
CA TRP A 280 -24.81 25.08 3.99
C TRP A 280 -24.13 23.84 4.55
N HIS A 281 -24.42 23.51 5.80
CA HIS A 281 -23.87 22.35 6.45
C HIS A 281 -24.85 21.68 7.41
N ILE A 282 -24.61 20.40 7.66
CA ILE A 282 -25.34 19.55 8.60
C ILE A 282 -24.31 18.62 9.28
N TRP A 283 -24.46 18.36 10.56
CA TRP A 283 -23.47 17.59 11.33
C TRP A 283 -24.12 16.56 12.23
N GLN A 284 -23.37 15.54 12.61
CA GLN A 284 -23.80 14.59 13.64
C GLN A 284 -23.88 15.28 15.01
N THR A 285 -24.95 15.05 15.77
CA THR A 285 -25.15 15.67 17.10
C THR A 285 -24.30 15.05 18.19
N ALA A 286 -23.79 13.83 17.95
CA ALA A 286 -22.76 13.12 18.72
C ALA A 286 -22.00 12.20 17.76
N PRO A 287 -20.78 11.73 18.07
CA PRO A 287 -20.09 10.70 17.28
C PRO A 287 -21.01 9.50 17.01
N ASN A 288 -21.09 9.07 15.75
CA ASN A 288 -22.00 8.00 15.26
C ASN A 288 -23.50 8.28 15.51
N GLY A 289 -23.86 9.51 15.82
CA GLY A 289 -25.21 9.90 16.23
C GLY A 289 -26.11 10.39 15.11
N ASN A 290 -27.27 10.90 15.51
CA ASN A 290 -28.23 11.50 14.60
C ASN A 290 -27.70 12.81 14.00
N TRP A 291 -28.28 13.24 12.89
CA TRP A 291 -27.94 14.46 12.20
C TRP A 291 -28.70 15.68 12.77
N SER A 292 -28.05 16.84 12.74
CA SER A 292 -28.63 18.15 13.12
C SER A 292 -29.66 18.64 12.08
N ASN A 293 -30.18 19.83 12.27
CA ASN A 293 -30.83 20.57 11.20
C ASN A 293 -29.78 21.28 10.33
N TRP A 294 -30.15 21.58 9.08
CA TRP A 294 -29.35 22.40 8.16
C TRP A 294 -29.09 23.79 8.69
N LYS A 295 -27.87 24.28 8.53
CA LYS A 295 -27.45 25.63 8.91
C LYS A 295 -26.64 26.26 7.77
N SER A 296 -26.92 27.54 7.49
CA SER A 296 -26.14 28.33 6.54
C SER A 296 -24.98 29.03 7.24
N SER A 297 -23.82 29.01 6.61
CA SER A 297 -22.64 29.84 6.96
C SER A 297 -22.46 31.00 5.97
N GLY A 298 -23.46 31.27 5.14
CA GLY A 298 -23.45 32.38 4.18
C GLY A 298 -22.40 32.21 3.08
N GLY A 299 -21.84 33.33 2.62
CA GLY A 299 -20.94 33.36 1.48
C GLY A 299 -21.67 33.31 0.15
N VAL A 300 -20.95 33.43 -0.96
CA VAL A 300 -21.47 33.22 -2.33
C VAL A 300 -20.43 32.41 -3.11
N LEU A 301 -20.69 31.12 -3.24
CA LEU A 301 -19.78 30.13 -3.80
C LEU A 301 -19.98 30.04 -5.32
N ALA A 302 -18.89 30.05 -6.07
CA ALA A 302 -18.89 29.85 -7.52
C ALA A 302 -18.44 28.45 -7.95
N GLY A 303 -17.99 27.61 -7.01
CA GLY A 303 -17.47 26.26 -7.28
C GLY A 303 -17.77 25.28 -6.16
N ASP A 304 -17.08 24.15 -6.21
CA ASP A 304 -17.16 23.11 -5.20
C ASP A 304 -16.33 23.47 -3.94
N ILE A 305 -16.51 22.70 -2.91
CA ILE A 305 -16.04 22.95 -1.55
C ILE A 305 -14.85 22.04 -1.26
N ALA A 306 -13.81 22.57 -0.59
CA ALA A 306 -12.77 21.76 0.04
C ALA A 306 -12.81 21.95 1.55
N VAL A 307 -12.56 20.87 2.29
CA VAL A 307 -12.53 20.87 3.76
C VAL A 307 -11.19 20.34 4.24
N GLY A 308 -10.49 21.15 5.02
CA GLY A 308 -9.26 20.78 5.70
C GLY A 308 -9.42 20.78 7.21
N ARG A 309 -8.44 20.21 7.89
CA ARG A 309 -8.38 20.20 9.35
C ARG A 309 -7.06 20.77 9.81
N ASN A 310 -7.12 21.83 10.60
CA ASN A 310 -5.96 22.43 11.26
C ASN A 310 -5.34 21.47 12.28
N ALA A 311 -4.07 21.65 12.60
CA ALA A 311 -3.34 20.81 13.56
C ALA A 311 -3.97 20.80 14.96
N ASP A 312 -4.67 21.87 15.34
CA ASP A 312 -5.41 21.97 16.60
C ASP A 312 -6.80 21.31 16.56
N GLY A 313 -7.17 20.72 15.42
CA GLY A 313 -8.44 20.00 15.22
C GLY A 313 -9.59 20.85 14.69
N ARG A 314 -9.42 22.18 14.50
CA ARG A 314 -10.43 23.03 13.87
C ARG A 314 -10.57 22.67 12.38
N MET A 315 -11.79 22.55 11.90
CA MET A 315 -12.06 22.47 10.47
C MET A 315 -11.96 23.85 9.81
N GLU A 316 -11.57 23.84 8.54
CA GLU A 316 -11.51 25.02 7.69
C GLU A 316 -12.02 24.65 6.30
N VAL A 317 -12.91 25.48 5.76
CA VAL A 317 -13.56 25.27 4.46
C VAL A 317 -13.03 26.30 3.48
N PHE A 318 -12.71 25.83 2.27
CA PHE A 318 -12.19 26.64 1.17
C PHE A 318 -13.12 26.54 -0.02
N VAL A 319 -13.32 27.67 -0.69
CA VAL A 319 -14.19 27.77 -1.86
C VAL A 319 -13.63 28.79 -2.85
N ARG A 320 -14.05 28.68 -4.10
CA ARG A 320 -13.89 29.75 -5.07
C ARG A 320 -15.08 30.71 -4.99
N GLY A 321 -14.80 31.99 -4.76
CA GLY A 321 -15.81 33.06 -4.78
C GLY A 321 -16.20 33.48 -6.20
N THR A 322 -17.20 34.33 -6.32
CA THR A 322 -17.66 34.89 -7.62
C THR A 322 -16.67 35.86 -8.25
N ASP A 323 -15.71 36.35 -7.48
CA ASP A 323 -14.55 37.14 -7.92
C ASP A 323 -13.38 36.25 -8.39
N ASN A 324 -13.58 34.95 -8.41
CA ASN A 324 -12.58 33.89 -8.64
C ASN A 324 -11.43 33.85 -7.63
N ALA A 325 -11.49 34.56 -6.52
CA ALA A 325 -10.53 34.42 -5.44
C ALA A 325 -10.80 33.17 -4.61
N CYS A 326 -9.75 32.67 -3.94
CA CYS A 326 -9.90 31.67 -2.88
C CYS A 326 -10.45 32.34 -1.62
N TRP A 327 -11.58 31.87 -1.11
CA TRP A 327 -12.18 32.30 0.15
C TRP A 327 -12.21 31.16 1.13
N HIS A 328 -12.08 31.48 2.42
CA HIS A 328 -12.13 30.49 3.48
C HIS A 328 -12.89 30.95 4.71
N ILE A 329 -13.34 29.97 5.49
CA ILE A 329 -14.00 30.12 6.78
C ILE A 329 -13.57 28.96 7.67
N TRP A 330 -13.31 29.21 8.94
CA TRP A 330 -12.79 28.21 9.87
C TRP A 330 -13.54 28.16 11.18
N GLN A 331 -13.46 27.04 11.88
CA GLN A 331 -13.98 26.96 13.24
C GLN A 331 -13.12 27.82 14.19
N THR A 332 -13.75 28.61 15.06
CA THR A 332 -13.05 29.49 16.02
C THR A 332 -12.41 28.73 17.18
N ALA A 333 -12.82 27.50 17.42
CA ALA A 333 -12.26 26.50 18.31
C ALA A 333 -12.61 25.10 17.77
N PRO A 334 -11.90 24.02 18.13
CA PRO A 334 -12.29 22.66 17.78
C PRO A 334 -13.77 22.39 18.12
N ASN A 335 -14.54 21.87 17.16
CA ASN A 335 -15.98 21.63 17.25
C ASN A 335 -16.83 22.90 17.51
N GLY A 336 -16.26 24.07 17.31
CA GLY A 336 -16.83 25.36 17.68
C GLY A 336 -17.64 26.03 16.57
N ASN A 337 -17.96 27.30 16.80
CA ASN A 337 -18.63 28.13 15.80
C ASN A 337 -17.69 28.51 14.66
N TRP A 338 -18.27 28.88 13.52
CA TRP A 338 -17.54 29.32 12.35
C TRP A 338 -17.16 30.80 12.42
N SER A 339 -16.02 31.18 11.88
CA SER A 339 -15.54 32.56 11.73
C SER A 339 -16.38 33.34 10.70
N ASN A 340 -15.99 34.56 10.39
CA ASN A 340 -16.39 35.25 9.18
C ASN A 340 -15.55 34.78 7.99
N TRP A 341 -16.07 34.96 6.77
CA TRP A 341 -15.35 34.70 5.54
C TRP A 341 -14.14 35.63 5.40
N ALA A 342 -13.00 35.08 4.98
CA ALA A 342 -11.79 35.81 4.62
C ALA A 342 -11.28 35.36 3.24
N SER A 343 -10.60 36.26 2.54
CA SER A 343 -10.05 35.96 1.21
C SER A 343 -8.55 35.67 1.30
N LEU A 344 -8.11 34.61 0.62
CA LEU A 344 -6.70 34.31 0.34
C LEU A 344 -6.23 34.91 -0.99
N GLY A 345 -7.12 35.64 -1.68
CA GLY A 345 -6.84 36.19 -3.01
C GLY A 345 -6.65 35.12 -4.08
N GLY A 346 -5.75 35.37 -5.01
CA GLY A 346 -5.54 34.54 -6.19
C GLY A 346 -6.60 34.77 -7.28
N VAL A 347 -6.43 34.11 -8.44
CA VAL A 347 -7.44 34.05 -9.51
C VAL A 347 -7.52 32.60 -9.99
N LEU A 348 -8.53 31.89 -9.50
CA LEU A 348 -8.71 30.46 -9.63
C LEU A 348 -9.55 30.11 -10.86
N THR A 349 -9.14 29.08 -11.59
CA THR A 349 -9.93 28.47 -12.68
C THR A 349 -10.36 27.04 -12.36
N SER A 350 -10.07 26.55 -11.16
CA SER A 350 -10.57 25.30 -10.60
C SER A 350 -11.14 25.54 -9.21
N ASP A 351 -11.78 24.52 -8.65
CA ASP A 351 -12.10 24.47 -7.24
C ASP A 351 -10.82 24.22 -6.43
N PRO A 352 -10.74 24.71 -5.18
CA PRO A 352 -9.59 24.47 -4.31
C PRO A 352 -9.56 23.02 -3.82
N VAL A 353 -8.37 22.52 -3.56
CA VAL A 353 -8.12 21.26 -2.84
C VAL A 353 -7.14 21.53 -1.72
N VAL A 354 -7.33 20.93 -0.56
CA VAL A 354 -6.51 21.17 0.63
C VAL A 354 -5.92 19.87 1.17
N ALA A 355 -4.68 19.94 1.61
CA ALA A 355 -4.01 18.84 2.32
C ALA A 355 -3.22 19.38 3.51
N SER A 356 -2.91 18.49 4.46
CA SER A 356 -2.03 18.81 5.58
C SER A 356 -0.64 18.25 5.32
N ASN A 357 0.37 19.06 5.53
CA ASN A 357 1.77 18.69 5.51
C ASN A 357 2.14 17.85 6.74
N ALA A 358 3.31 17.23 6.73
CA ALA A 358 3.76 16.31 7.78
C ALA A 358 3.85 16.95 9.18
N ASP A 359 4.11 18.25 9.26
CA ASP A 359 4.14 19.02 10.52
C ASP A 359 2.76 19.55 10.93
N GLY A 360 1.73 19.36 10.09
CA GLY A 360 0.35 19.75 10.34
C GLY A 360 -0.05 21.13 9.80
N HIS A 361 0.84 21.90 9.13
CA HIS A 361 0.38 23.08 8.40
C HIS A 361 -0.39 22.68 7.14
N MET A 362 -1.44 23.42 6.82
CA MET A 362 -2.26 23.15 5.65
C MET A 362 -1.71 23.83 4.40
N GLU A 363 -1.97 23.22 3.25
CA GLU A 363 -1.64 23.72 1.93
C GLU A 363 -2.82 23.57 0.99
N VAL A 364 -3.18 24.64 0.29
CA VAL A 364 -4.28 24.71 -0.68
C VAL A 364 -3.72 24.74 -2.09
N PHE A 365 -4.27 23.92 -2.97
CA PHE A 365 -3.88 23.77 -4.36
C PHE A 365 -5.02 24.20 -5.29
N VAL A 366 -4.70 24.93 -6.35
CA VAL A 366 -5.64 25.41 -7.35
C VAL A 366 -5.01 25.43 -8.75
N ARG A 367 -5.83 25.48 -9.79
CA ARG A 367 -5.37 25.83 -11.13
C ARG A 367 -5.52 27.33 -11.34
N GLY A 368 -4.45 27.98 -11.80
CA GLY A 368 -4.43 29.38 -12.18
C GLY A 368 -4.96 29.66 -13.59
N THR A 369 -4.97 30.91 -14.01
CA THR A 369 -5.41 31.35 -15.35
C THR A 369 -4.47 30.90 -16.48
N ASP A 370 -3.24 30.54 -16.14
CA ASP A 370 -2.23 29.95 -17.02
C ASP A 370 -2.36 28.42 -17.14
N ASN A 371 -3.39 27.83 -16.52
CA ASN A 371 -3.61 26.39 -16.34
C ASN A 371 -2.50 25.68 -15.54
N ALA A 372 -1.59 26.39 -14.89
CA ALA A 372 -0.59 25.83 -14.02
C ALA A 372 -1.18 25.46 -12.64
N LEU A 373 -0.49 24.55 -11.92
CA LEU A 373 -0.73 24.30 -10.52
C LEU A 373 -0.19 25.48 -9.70
N TRP A 374 -1.03 26.06 -8.87
CA TRP A 374 -0.67 27.06 -7.89
C TRP A 374 -1.00 26.58 -6.49
N HIS A 375 -0.22 26.99 -5.51
CA HIS A 375 -0.43 26.64 -4.12
C HIS A 375 -0.22 27.83 -3.17
N CYS A 376 -0.84 27.72 -2.01
CA CYS A 376 -0.73 28.67 -0.90
C CYS A 376 -0.76 27.85 0.39
N TRP A 377 0.07 28.17 1.37
CA TRP A 377 0.25 27.35 2.56
C TRP A 377 0.33 28.19 3.84
N GLN A 378 0.10 27.55 4.98
CA GLN A 378 0.29 28.19 6.28
C GLN A 378 1.79 28.28 6.62
N ASP A 379 2.22 29.39 7.25
CA ASP A 379 3.61 29.59 7.68
C ASP A 379 4.05 28.66 8.83
N ALA A 380 3.10 28.09 9.54
CA ALA A 380 3.25 27.09 10.61
C ALA A 380 1.91 26.38 10.84
N PRO A 381 1.85 25.25 11.56
CA PRO A 381 0.60 24.65 12.01
C PRO A 381 -0.33 25.66 12.67
N ASN A 382 -1.57 25.76 12.19
CA ASN A 382 -2.58 26.77 12.60
C ASN A 382 -2.16 28.24 12.36
N GLY A 383 -1.14 28.45 11.56
CA GLY A 383 -0.53 29.77 11.31
C GLY A 383 -1.26 30.61 10.28
N ASN A 384 -0.60 31.69 9.85
CA ASN A 384 -1.13 32.56 8.80
C ASN A 384 -0.92 31.96 7.41
N TRP A 385 -1.80 32.29 6.49
CA TRP A 385 -1.66 31.91 5.09
C TRP A 385 -0.64 32.79 4.38
N LEU A 386 0.27 32.17 3.63
CA LEU A 386 1.26 32.85 2.81
C LEU A 386 0.68 33.17 1.41
N GLY A 387 1.45 33.85 0.58
CA GLY A 387 1.05 34.17 -0.78
C GLY A 387 1.10 32.97 -1.73
N TRP A 388 0.49 33.12 -2.91
CA TRP A 388 0.44 32.09 -3.93
C TRP A 388 1.79 31.89 -4.62
N GLY A 389 2.21 30.63 -4.76
CA GLY A 389 3.36 30.17 -5.55
C GLY A 389 2.92 29.27 -6.70
N SER A 390 3.64 29.32 -7.83
CA SER A 390 3.37 28.43 -8.97
C SER A 390 4.26 27.19 -8.91
N LEU A 391 3.66 26.02 -9.14
CA LEU A 391 4.34 24.74 -9.36
C LEU A 391 4.36 24.35 -10.83
N ALA A 392 4.02 25.28 -11.72
CA ALA A 392 3.98 25.10 -13.17
C ALA A 392 3.04 23.95 -13.62
N GLY A 393 3.36 23.25 -14.71
CA GLY A 393 2.51 22.22 -15.29
C GLY A 393 1.38 22.82 -16.15
N VAL A 394 0.58 21.96 -16.77
CA VAL A 394 -0.65 22.35 -17.51
C VAL A 394 -1.73 21.31 -17.20
N LEU A 395 -2.71 21.71 -16.40
CA LEU A 395 -3.73 20.84 -15.83
C LEU A 395 -5.01 20.87 -16.66
N THR A 396 -5.61 19.69 -16.89
CA THR A 396 -6.92 19.55 -17.60
C THR A 396 -7.98 18.82 -16.75
N SER A 397 -7.67 18.48 -15.49
CA SER A 397 -8.59 17.87 -14.52
C SER A 397 -8.70 18.71 -13.25
N ASN A 398 -9.54 18.27 -12.32
CA ASN A 398 -9.41 18.63 -10.92
C ASN A 398 -8.09 18.08 -10.36
N ILE A 399 -7.67 18.64 -9.23
CA ILE A 399 -6.46 18.28 -8.52
C ILE A 399 -6.80 17.19 -7.51
N ALA A 400 -5.95 16.17 -7.39
CA ALA A 400 -5.98 15.23 -6.28
C ALA A 400 -4.67 15.33 -5.51
N VAL A 401 -4.71 15.27 -4.19
CA VAL A 401 -3.53 15.36 -3.34
C VAL A 401 -3.62 14.36 -2.19
N MET A 402 -2.51 13.70 -1.90
CA MET A 402 -2.43 12.77 -0.76
C MET A 402 -1.01 12.76 -0.20
N PRO A 403 -0.83 12.64 1.12
CA PRO A 403 0.49 12.45 1.70
C PRO A 403 0.99 11.02 1.48
N ASN A 404 2.25 10.88 1.10
CA ASN A 404 2.99 9.63 1.07
C ASN A 404 3.18 9.05 2.49
N ALA A 405 3.66 7.82 2.60
CA ALA A 405 3.88 7.16 3.89
C ALA A 405 4.87 7.92 4.80
N ASP A 406 5.81 8.64 4.22
CA ASP A 406 6.78 9.49 4.94
C ASP A 406 6.26 10.91 5.22
N GLY A 407 5.02 11.22 4.84
CA GLY A 407 4.37 12.52 5.05
C GLY A 407 4.60 13.54 3.94
N ARG A 408 5.38 13.26 2.89
CA ARG A 408 5.51 14.14 1.73
C ARG A 408 4.19 14.22 0.97
N LEU A 409 3.72 15.41 0.65
CA LEU A 409 2.57 15.58 -0.22
C LEU A 409 2.92 15.21 -1.67
N GLU A 410 1.99 14.55 -2.34
CA GLU A 410 2.04 14.25 -3.76
C GLU A 410 0.73 14.68 -4.42
N VAL A 411 0.84 15.45 -5.50
CA VAL A 411 -0.28 16.02 -6.25
C VAL A 411 -0.39 15.33 -7.60
N PHE A 412 -1.60 14.96 -7.97
CA PHE A 412 -1.94 14.24 -9.19
C PHE A 412 -2.93 15.03 -10.03
N VAL A 413 -2.70 15.07 -11.33
CA VAL A 413 -3.57 15.74 -12.30
C VAL A 413 -3.59 14.98 -13.62
N ARG A 414 -4.55 15.27 -14.47
CA ARG A 414 -4.52 14.88 -15.87
C ARG A 414 -3.86 16.01 -16.67
N GLY A 415 -2.89 15.65 -17.49
CA GLY A 415 -2.22 16.56 -18.43
C GLY A 415 -2.99 16.76 -19.74
N THR A 416 -2.46 17.55 -20.67
CA THR A 416 -3.05 17.83 -21.99
C THR A 416 -3.04 16.63 -22.92
N ASP A 417 -2.20 15.63 -22.64
CA ASP A 417 -2.13 14.33 -23.29
C ASP A 417 -3.11 13.30 -22.72
N SER A 418 -3.95 13.72 -21.77
CA SER A 418 -4.85 12.88 -20.99
C SER A 418 -4.16 11.86 -20.08
N ALA A 419 -2.84 11.89 -19.95
CA ALA A 419 -2.09 11.02 -19.04
C ALA A 419 -2.18 11.51 -17.59
N LEU A 420 -1.92 10.59 -16.65
CA LEU A 420 -1.66 10.92 -15.26
C LEU A 420 -0.30 11.61 -15.13
N TRP A 421 -0.28 12.80 -14.57
CA TRP A 421 0.92 13.52 -14.21
C TRP A 421 0.93 13.77 -12.71
N HIS A 422 2.11 13.74 -12.10
CA HIS A 422 2.26 13.97 -10.67
C HIS A 422 3.53 14.76 -10.35
N ILE A 423 3.49 15.41 -9.19
CA ILE A 423 4.58 16.19 -8.60
C ILE A 423 4.53 15.98 -7.09
N TRP A 424 5.67 15.85 -6.44
CA TRP A 424 5.75 15.53 -5.01
C TRP A 424 6.78 16.39 -4.28
N GLN A 425 6.62 16.50 -2.98
CA GLN A 425 7.65 17.12 -2.12
C GLN A 425 8.88 16.21 -2.07
N THR A 426 10.09 16.79 -2.19
CA THR A 426 11.36 16.03 -2.16
C THR A 426 11.77 15.58 -0.75
N ALA A 427 11.17 16.16 0.26
CA ALA A 427 11.22 15.78 1.67
C ALA A 427 9.91 16.24 2.34
N PRO A 428 9.51 15.69 3.50
CA PRO A 428 8.37 16.20 4.27
C PRO A 428 8.48 17.72 4.50
N ASN A 429 7.42 18.46 4.20
CA ASN A 429 7.35 19.94 4.23
C ASN A 429 8.41 20.64 3.34
N GLY A 430 8.98 19.93 2.38
CA GLY A 430 10.11 20.39 1.57
C GLY A 430 9.71 20.99 0.23
N ASN A 431 10.73 21.23 -0.58
CA ASN A 431 10.56 21.72 -1.96
C ASN A 431 9.86 20.65 -2.84
N TRP A 432 9.30 21.12 -3.95
CA TRP A 432 8.63 20.27 -4.93
C TRP A 432 9.60 19.71 -5.98
N SER A 433 9.32 18.49 -6.46
CA SER A 433 10.02 17.83 -7.57
C SER A 433 9.72 18.51 -8.92
N GLY A 434 10.22 17.94 -10.00
CA GLY A 434 9.68 18.20 -11.34
C GLY A 434 8.45 17.33 -11.61
N TRP A 435 7.64 17.73 -12.60
CA TRP A 435 6.50 16.94 -13.08
C TRP A 435 6.96 15.65 -13.74
N LEU A 436 6.30 14.54 -13.42
CA LEU A 436 6.52 13.23 -14.02
C LEU A 436 5.19 12.65 -14.51
N SER A 437 5.22 12.01 -15.69
CA SER A 437 4.05 11.30 -16.23
C SER A 437 4.10 9.82 -15.84
N SER A 438 2.97 9.31 -15.38
CA SER A 438 2.70 7.87 -15.19
C SER A 438 1.85 7.28 -16.32
N GLY A 439 1.71 8.01 -17.44
CA GLY A 439 1.00 7.54 -18.63
C GLY A 439 -0.52 7.35 -18.41
N GLY A 440 -1.08 6.37 -19.12
CA GLY A 440 -2.53 6.16 -19.16
C GLY A 440 -3.25 7.12 -20.11
N VAL A 441 -4.54 6.88 -20.35
CA VAL A 441 -5.45 7.81 -21.04
C VAL A 441 -6.74 7.91 -20.24
N LEU A 442 -6.83 8.97 -19.43
CA LEU A 442 -7.85 9.16 -18.41
C LEU A 442 -9.01 10.02 -18.92
N THR A 443 -10.23 9.64 -18.55
CA THR A 443 -11.48 10.38 -18.92
C THR A 443 -12.25 10.90 -17.72
N SER A 444 -11.72 10.76 -16.50
CA SER A 444 -12.29 11.27 -15.25
C SER A 444 -11.29 12.12 -14.48
N ASN A 445 -11.71 12.70 -13.37
CA ASN A 445 -10.82 13.10 -12.29
C ASN A 445 -10.21 11.86 -11.61
N ILE A 446 -9.25 12.08 -10.71
CA ILE A 446 -8.43 11.03 -10.08
C ILE A 446 -8.92 10.82 -8.65
N GLY A 447 -9.26 9.57 -8.31
CA GLY A 447 -9.44 9.12 -6.94
C GLY A 447 -8.11 8.62 -6.38
N LEU A 448 -7.84 8.89 -5.11
CA LEU A 448 -6.63 8.45 -4.43
C LEU A 448 -6.97 7.62 -3.20
N GLY A 449 -6.19 6.57 -2.97
CA GLY A 449 -6.23 5.77 -1.77
C GLY A 449 -4.82 5.51 -1.22
N ARG A 450 -4.74 5.21 0.08
CA ARG A 450 -3.52 4.72 0.70
C ARG A 450 -3.78 3.31 1.20
N ASN A 451 -3.04 2.36 0.68
CA ASN A 451 -3.04 0.97 1.09
C ASN A 451 -2.64 0.83 2.56
N HIS A 452 -3.03 -0.26 3.20
CA HIS A 452 -2.66 -0.56 4.59
C HIS A 452 -1.15 -0.53 4.84
N ASP A 453 -0.34 -0.93 3.85
CA ASP A 453 1.12 -0.92 3.91
C ASP A 453 1.74 0.48 3.66
N GLY A 454 0.93 1.50 3.41
CA GLY A 454 1.35 2.89 3.19
C GLY A 454 1.59 3.28 1.73
N ARG A 455 1.47 2.37 0.76
CA ARG A 455 1.57 2.68 -0.66
C ARG A 455 0.38 3.53 -1.11
N LEU A 456 0.63 4.53 -1.94
CA LEU A 456 -0.42 5.27 -2.62
C LEU A 456 -0.93 4.49 -3.83
N GLU A 457 -2.21 4.65 -4.11
CA GLU A 457 -2.88 4.09 -5.27
C GLU A 457 -3.80 5.14 -5.90
N ALA A 458 -3.73 5.29 -7.22
CA ALA A 458 -4.51 6.24 -7.99
C ALA A 458 -5.48 5.51 -8.92
N PHE A 459 -6.71 6.00 -8.97
CA PHE A 459 -7.82 5.43 -9.71
C PHE A 459 -8.39 6.43 -10.69
N ALA A 460 -8.73 6.00 -11.88
CA ALA A 460 -9.39 6.84 -12.87
C ALA A 460 -10.22 5.99 -13.84
N ARG A 461 -11.16 6.64 -14.52
CA ARG A 461 -11.91 6.03 -15.62
C ARG A 461 -11.06 6.08 -16.89
N GLY A 462 -10.94 4.94 -17.57
CA GLY A 462 -10.30 4.83 -18.88
C GLY A 462 -11.24 5.20 -20.04
N THR A 463 -10.75 5.09 -21.28
CA THR A 463 -11.53 5.36 -22.52
C THR A 463 -12.60 4.32 -22.78
N ASP A 464 -12.50 3.15 -22.17
CA ASP A 464 -13.47 2.05 -22.18
C ASP A 464 -14.57 2.21 -21.12
N ASN A 465 -14.53 3.30 -20.35
CA ASN A 465 -15.34 3.59 -19.18
C ASN A 465 -15.13 2.62 -18.00
N ALA A 466 -14.14 1.75 -18.05
CA ALA A 466 -13.77 0.92 -16.91
C ALA A 466 -12.99 1.71 -15.85
N LEU A 467 -12.99 1.20 -14.61
CA LEU A 467 -12.09 1.68 -13.57
C LEU A 467 -10.69 1.12 -13.83
N TRP A 468 -9.72 2.00 -13.91
CA TRP A 468 -8.31 1.67 -14.01
C TRP A 468 -7.57 2.19 -12.80
N HIS A 469 -6.53 1.47 -12.37
CA HIS A 469 -5.70 1.85 -11.24
C HIS A 469 -4.21 1.66 -11.51
N ILE A 470 -3.41 2.38 -10.72
CA ILE A 470 -1.95 2.32 -10.71
C ILE A 470 -1.51 2.57 -9.27
N TRP A 471 -0.52 1.85 -8.78
CA TRP A 471 -0.09 1.90 -7.38
C TRP A 471 1.42 2.04 -7.23
N GLN A 472 1.87 2.53 -6.09
CA GLN A 472 3.29 2.51 -5.74
C GLN A 472 3.75 1.06 -5.50
N THR A 473 4.89 0.66 -6.04
CA THR A 473 5.45 -0.70 -5.88
C THR A 473 6.02 -0.96 -4.48
N ALA A 474 6.29 0.12 -3.74
CA ALA A 474 6.64 0.13 -2.32
C ALA A 474 6.21 1.49 -1.74
N PRO A 475 6.02 1.65 -0.41
CA PRO A 475 5.78 2.96 0.20
C PRO A 475 6.80 4.00 -0.25
N ASN A 476 6.33 5.16 -0.71
CA ASN A 476 7.14 6.25 -1.28
C ASN A 476 7.94 5.87 -2.54
N GLY A 477 7.64 4.74 -3.15
CA GLY A 477 8.39 4.15 -4.25
C GLY A 477 7.90 4.54 -5.64
N ASN A 478 8.40 3.81 -6.64
CA ASN A 478 7.99 3.98 -8.03
C ASN A 478 6.55 3.49 -8.25
N TRP A 479 5.96 3.89 -9.36
CA TRP A 479 4.61 3.50 -9.76
C TRP A 479 4.62 2.22 -10.62
N SER A 480 3.59 1.38 -10.47
CA SER A 480 3.33 0.19 -11.30
C SER A 480 2.94 0.56 -12.73
N GLY A 481 2.57 -0.42 -13.54
CA GLY A 481 1.78 -0.19 -14.76
C GLY A 481 0.28 -0.08 -14.44
N TRP A 482 -0.49 0.50 -15.38
CA TRP A 482 -1.95 0.57 -15.27
C TRP A 482 -2.59 -0.82 -15.39
N SER A 483 -3.57 -1.10 -14.52
CA SER A 483 -4.39 -2.30 -14.54
C SER A 483 -5.88 -1.94 -14.52
N SER A 484 -6.71 -2.74 -15.19
CA SER A 484 -8.17 -2.52 -15.22
C SER A 484 -8.87 -3.35 -14.15
N LEU A 485 -9.79 -2.71 -13.45
CA LEU A 485 -10.75 -3.33 -12.51
C LEU A 485 -12.13 -3.53 -13.16
N GLY A 486 -12.25 -3.25 -14.45
CA GLY A 486 -13.51 -3.41 -15.19
C GLY A 486 -14.58 -2.41 -14.76
N GLY A 487 -15.83 -2.83 -14.81
CA GLY A 487 -16.99 -1.96 -14.55
C GLY A 487 -17.32 -1.04 -15.73
N VAL A 488 -18.37 -0.24 -15.58
CA VAL A 488 -18.75 0.83 -16.52
C VAL A 488 -19.19 2.04 -15.71
N LEU A 489 -18.29 3.01 -15.59
CA LEU A 489 -18.43 4.17 -14.72
C LEU A 489 -19.04 5.37 -15.47
N THR A 490 -19.92 6.11 -14.78
CA THR A 490 -20.45 7.39 -15.26
C THR A 490 -20.03 8.59 -14.41
N SER A 491 -19.35 8.35 -13.28
CA SER A 491 -18.82 9.36 -12.35
C SER A 491 -17.29 9.32 -12.28
N ASP A 492 -16.73 10.25 -11.54
CA ASP A 492 -15.36 10.13 -11.02
C ASP A 492 -15.31 9.05 -9.94
N PRO A 493 -14.18 8.32 -9.79
CA PRO A 493 -14.01 7.39 -8.69
C PRO A 493 -13.74 8.13 -7.38
N PHE A 494 -14.37 7.70 -6.31
CA PHE A 494 -14.01 8.07 -4.93
C PHE A 494 -13.46 6.86 -4.20
N VAL A 495 -12.41 7.04 -3.42
CA VAL A 495 -11.70 5.95 -2.75
C VAL A 495 -11.61 6.24 -1.26
N ALA A 496 -11.88 5.24 -0.45
CA ALA A 496 -11.69 5.28 1.00
C ALA A 496 -11.00 4.00 1.47
N SER A 497 -10.43 4.05 2.66
CA SER A 497 -9.95 2.84 3.34
C SER A 497 -11.01 2.36 4.29
N ASP A 498 -11.28 1.08 4.31
CA ASP A 498 -12.08 0.41 5.34
C ASP A 498 -11.39 0.44 6.71
N ALA A 499 -12.10 0.01 7.74
CA ALA A 499 -11.60 -0.01 9.11
C ALA A 499 -10.37 -0.93 9.31
N ASP A 500 -10.18 -1.91 8.45
CA ASP A 500 -9.00 -2.80 8.41
C ASP A 500 -7.89 -2.30 7.47
N GLY A 501 -8.08 -1.14 6.84
CA GLY A 501 -7.11 -0.49 5.97
C GLY A 501 -7.14 -0.93 4.50
N ARG A 502 -8.08 -1.80 4.10
CA ARG A 502 -8.32 -2.16 2.69
C ARG A 502 -8.92 -0.99 1.94
N LEU A 503 -8.52 -0.80 0.70
CA LEU A 503 -9.12 0.20 -0.16
C LEU A 503 -10.47 -0.27 -0.70
N GLU A 504 -11.40 0.67 -0.78
CA GLU A 504 -12.71 0.50 -1.39
C GLU A 504 -12.96 1.67 -2.34
N ALA A 505 -13.26 1.36 -3.61
CA ALA A 505 -13.53 2.36 -4.65
C ALA A 505 -15.02 2.40 -4.99
N PHE A 506 -15.56 3.59 -5.03
CA PHE A 506 -16.98 3.88 -5.24
C PHE A 506 -17.20 4.71 -6.50
N VAL A 507 -18.22 4.36 -7.27
CA VAL A 507 -18.57 5.02 -8.54
C VAL A 507 -20.08 5.03 -8.73
N LEU A 508 -20.55 5.83 -9.69
CA LEU A 508 -21.88 5.64 -10.26
C LEU A 508 -21.80 4.74 -11.50
N GLY A 509 -22.71 3.77 -11.56
CA GLY A 509 -22.93 2.96 -12.74
C GLY A 509 -23.83 3.64 -13.78
N THR A 510 -24.10 2.97 -14.89
CA THR A 510 -25.00 3.47 -15.96
C THR A 510 -26.47 3.59 -15.54
N ASP A 511 -26.83 2.96 -14.44
CA ASP A 511 -28.12 3.01 -13.77
C ASP A 511 -28.22 4.17 -12.75
N SER A 512 -27.18 4.99 -12.63
CA SER A 512 -27.00 6.03 -11.63
C SER A 512 -27.01 5.52 -10.17
N ALA A 513 -26.87 4.22 -9.97
CA ALA A 513 -26.70 3.64 -8.64
C ALA A 513 -25.27 3.77 -8.17
N MET A 514 -25.08 3.73 -6.84
CA MET A 514 -23.77 3.56 -6.25
C MET A 514 -23.29 2.12 -6.45
N TRP A 515 -22.13 1.96 -7.03
CA TRP A 515 -21.41 0.70 -7.17
C TRP A 515 -20.07 0.80 -6.47
N HIS A 516 -19.60 -0.30 -5.91
CA HIS A 516 -18.31 -0.34 -5.27
C HIS A 516 -17.57 -1.67 -5.54
N ILE A 517 -16.28 -1.60 -5.33
CA ILE A 517 -15.33 -2.71 -5.42
C ILE A 517 -14.27 -2.50 -4.35
N TRP A 518 -13.83 -3.56 -3.68
CA TRP A 518 -12.88 -3.46 -2.56
C TRP A 518 -11.76 -4.50 -2.66
N GLU A 519 -10.65 -4.23 -2.01
CA GLU A 519 -9.56 -5.19 -1.86
C GLU A 519 -10.01 -6.40 -1.04
N THR A 520 -9.67 -7.61 -1.49
CA THR A 520 -10.14 -8.88 -0.87
C THR A 520 -9.10 -9.53 0.03
N GLY A 521 -7.87 -8.98 0.13
CA GLY A 521 -6.76 -9.58 0.86
C GLY A 521 -6.27 -8.76 2.03
#